data_a855bd3809b5067107968c8046f0af47
#
_entry.id   a855bd3809b5067107968c8046f0af47
#
_cell.length_a   1.000
_cell.length_b   1.000
_cell.length_c   1.000
_cell.angle_alpha   90.00
_cell.angle_beta   90.00
_cell.angle_gamma   90.00
#
_symmetry.space_group_name_H-M   'P 1'
#
loop_
_entity.id
_entity.type
_entity.pdbx_description
1 polymer ?
#
loop_
_entity_poly.entity_id
_entity_poly.type
_entity_poly.pdbx_seq_one_letter_code
_entity_poly.pdbx_strand_id
1 'polypeptide(L)'
;DILFNTPLISGDGGKWNLQDLVKLRLRVEQFGMKLTALENVPTNFYDHIMLNGPRRDEQIENMISTVRNIARAGIPIFGYNWMPSHVWRTPPKSIRGGALATAYDHALGSKYPLTHDREYSEEEMWANLEYWIKIITPIAEEEGIRLGIHPSDPPVPILGGIPRLFRSFAAYKRLIEIY
;
A
#
# COMPACT_ATOMS: atom_id res chain seq x y z
N ASP A 1 -2.84 16.56 13.56
CA ASP A 1 -3.18 15.66 12.44
C ASP A 1 -2.65 14.26 12.70
N ILE A 2 -3.43 13.26 12.29
CA ILE A 2 -3.07 11.84 12.41
C ILE A 2 -3.09 11.22 11.01
N LEU A 3 -2.04 10.48 10.69
CA LEU A 3 -2.01 9.46 9.67
C LEU A 3 -2.12 8.10 10.38
N PHE A 4 -3.08 7.27 9.99
CA PHE A 4 -3.26 5.96 10.58
C PHE A 4 -2.84 4.87 9.58
N ASN A 5 -1.79 4.13 9.95
CA ASN A 5 -1.30 3.03 9.11
C ASN A 5 -2.05 1.74 9.42
N THR A 6 -2.60 1.12 8.41
CA THR A 6 -3.33 -0.15 8.45
C THR A 6 -4.30 -0.22 9.64
N PRO A 7 -5.33 0.63 9.67
CA PRO A 7 -6.27 0.63 10.79
C PRO A 7 -6.96 -0.73 10.91
N LEU A 8 -7.13 -1.20 12.15
CA LEU A 8 -7.89 -2.41 12.45
C LEU A 8 -9.39 -2.14 12.29
N ILE A 9 -9.82 -2.01 11.06
CA ILE A 9 -11.23 -1.89 10.67
C ILE A 9 -11.65 -3.23 10.07
N SER A 10 -12.83 -3.70 10.44
CA SER A 10 -13.40 -4.92 9.84
C SER A 10 -13.54 -4.71 8.32
N GLY A 11 -12.79 -5.49 7.53
CA GLY A 11 -12.95 -5.53 6.09
C GLY A 11 -14.04 -6.54 5.75
N ASP A 12 -15.24 -6.08 5.46
CA ASP A 12 -16.30 -6.95 4.97
C ASP A 12 -16.12 -7.20 3.47
N GLY A 13 -15.93 -8.46 3.10
CA GLY A 13 -15.78 -8.86 1.69
C GLY A 13 -14.56 -8.23 0.98
N GLY A 14 -13.49 -7.87 1.70
CA GLY A 14 -12.28 -7.29 1.08
C GLY A 14 -12.36 -5.80 0.82
N LYS A 15 -13.21 -5.06 1.53
CA LYS A 15 -13.34 -3.59 1.46
C LYS A 15 -13.65 -2.98 2.82
N TRP A 16 -13.30 -1.72 3.02
CA TRP A 16 -13.71 -0.94 4.18
C TRP A 16 -15.08 -0.31 3.97
N ASN A 17 -15.97 -0.46 4.95
CA ASN A 17 -17.29 0.16 4.90
C ASN A 17 -17.27 1.59 5.48
N LEU A 18 -18.18 2.43 5.01
CA LEU A 18 -18.27 3.83 5.41
C LEU A 18 -18.49 4.01 6.93
N GLN A 19 -19.32 3.15 7.52
CA GLN A 19 -19.69 3.31 8.94
C GLN A 19 -18.49 3.17 9.86
N ASP A 20 -17.61 2.19 9.60
CA ASP A 20 -16.44 1.96 10.44
C ASP A 20 -15.36 3.02 10.23
N LEU A 21 -15.22 3.54 9.00
CA LEU A 21 -14.35 4.67 8.71
C LEU A 21 -14.80 5.94 9.44
N VAL A 22 -16.11 6.22 9.45
CA VAL A 22 -16.67 7.35 10.22
C VAL A 22 -16.46 7.17 11.72
N LYS A 23 -16.69 5.98 12.28
CA LYS A 23 -16.41 5.68 13.69
C LYS A 23 -14.93 5.92 14.03
N LEU A 24 -14.00 5.46 13.16
CA LEU A 24 -12.57 5.68 13.36
C LEU A 24 -12.25 7.17 13.39
N ARG A 25 -12.75 7.95 12.43
CA ARG A 25 -12.55 9.39 12.36
C ARG A 25 -13.06 10.08 13.62
N LEU A 26 -14.30 9.82 14.02
CA LEU A 26 -14.91 10.40 15.21
C LEU A 26 -14.14 10.05 16.49
N ARG A 27 -13.60 8.82 16.58
CA ARG A 27 -12.77 8.40 17.71
C ARG A 27 -11.47 9.23 17.81
N VAL A 28 -10.85 9.56 16.67
CA VAL A 28 -9.66 10.43 16.65
C VAL A 28 -10.04 11.86 17.07
N GLU A 29 -11.16 12.36 16.56
CA GLU A 29 -11.65 13.72 16.83
C GLU A 29 -12.02 13.96 18.30
N GLN A 30 -12.43 12.93 19.05
CA GLN A 30 -12.69 13.02 20.49
C GLN A 30 -11.47 13.48 21.30
N PHE A 31 -10.27 13.28 20.77
CA PHE A 31 -9.01 13.72 21.41
C PHE A 31 -8.50 15.06 20.86
N GLY A 32 -9.35 15.84 20.19
CA GLY A 32 -8.96 17.12 19.58
C GLY A 32 -8.00 16.99 18.40
N MET A 33 -7.86 15.79 17.82
CA MET A 33 -7.00 15.52 16.68
C MET A 33 -7.85 15.37 15.41
N LYS A 34 -7.20 15.47 14.24
CA LYS A 34 -7.84 15.28 12.95
C LYS A 34 -7.24 14.07 12.24
N LEU A 35 -8.08 13.15 11.79
CA LEU A 35 -7.66 12.05 10.93
C LEU A 35 -7.55 12.55 9.50
N THR A 36 -6.33 12.77 9.03
CA THR A 36 -6.06 13.36 7.70
C THR A 36 -5.64 12.35 6.66
N ALA A 37 -5.17 11.18 7.07
CA ALA A 37 -4.74 10.16 6.14
C ALA A 37 -4.97 8.75 6.69
N LEU A 38 -5.31 7.84 5.80
CA LEU A 38 -5.17 6.40 6.00
C LEU A 38 -4.06 5.90 5.10
N GLU A 39 -3.20 5.05 5.64
CA GLU A 39 -2.13 4.42 4.89
C GLU A 39 -2.29 2.90 4.96
N ASN A 40 -2.24 2.28 3.81
CA ASN A 40 -2.36 0.85 3.59
C ASN A 40 -3.70 0.22 4.01
N VAL A 41 -4.35 -0.38 3.06
CA VAL A 41 -5.36 -1.42 3.30
C VAL A 41 -4.65 -2.77 3.54
N PRO A 42 -5.32 -3.76 4.12
CA PRO A 42 -4.81 -5.13 4.17
C PRO A 42 -4.38 -5.61 2.77
N THR A 43 -3.24 -6.26 2.67
CA THR A 43 -2.67 -6.68 1.37
C THR A 43 -3.63 -7.55 0.58
N ASN A 44 -4.37 -8.43 1.26
CA ASN A 44 -5.38 -9.29 0.64
C ASN A 44 -6.60 -8.55 0.03
N PHE A 45 -6.66 -7.23 0.15
CA PHE A 45 -7.66 -6.42 -0.55
C PHE A 45 -7.26 -6.10 -1.99
N TYR A 46 -5.95 -6.18 -2.32
CA TYR A 46 -5.43 -5.76 -3.63
C TYR A 46 -4.21 -6.57 -4.13
N ASP A 47 -3.87 -7.70 -3.50
CA ASP A 47 -2.79 -8.58 -3.93
C ASP A 47 -3.00 -9.13 -5.35
N HIS A 48 -4.23 -9.51 -5.69
CA HIS A 48 -4.55 -9.93 -7.06
C HIS A 48 -4.51 -8.77 -8.08
N ILE A 49 -4.70 -7.54 -7.65
CA ILE A 49 -4.48 -6.37 -8.51
C ILE A 49 -2.98 -6.25 -8.80
N MET A 50 -2.14 -6.30 -7.76
CA MET A 50 -0.70 -6.19 -7.89
C MET A 50 -0.07 -7.30 -8.74
N LEU A 51 -0.62 -8.51 -8.67
CA LEU A 51 -0.05 -9.72 -9.28
C LEU A 51 -0.83 -10.23 -10.52
N ASN A 52 -1.82 -9.47 -10.97
CA ASN A 52 -2.72 -9.87 -12.06
C ASN A 52 -3.38 -11.25 -11.81
N GLY A 53 -3.80 -11.49 -10.57
CA GLY A 53 -4.40 -12.76 -10.15
C GLY A 53 -5.88 -12.88 -10.54
N PRO A 54 -6.49 -14.06 -10.32
CA PRO A 54 -7.84 -14.39 -10.82
C PRO A 54 -8.96 -13.55 -10.18
N ARG A 55 -8.72 -12.90 -9.06
CA ARG A 55 -9.69 -12.01 -8.39
C ARG A 55 -9.43 -10.54 -8.62
N ARG A 56 -8.60 -10.19 -9.60
CA ARG A 56 -8.18 -8.79 -9.86
C ARG A 56 -9.38 -7.86 -10.01
N ASP A 57 -10.35 -8.22 -10.83
CA ASP A 57 -11.47 -7.33 -11.15
C ASP A 57 -12.41 -7.17 -9.94
N GLU A 58 -12.64 -8.23 -9.18
CA GLU A 58 -13.36 -8.17 -7.89
C GLU A 58 -12.67 -7.23 -6.91
N GLN A 59 -11.35 -7.35 -6.77
CA GLN A 59 -10.58 -6.49 -5.86
C GLN A 59 -10.57 -5.04 -6.33
N ILE A 60 -10.57 -4.76 -7.63
CA ILE A 60 -10.71 -3.41 -8.18
C ILE A 60 -12.02 -2.78 -7.74
N GLU A 61 -13.14 -3.46 -7.91
CA GLU A 61 -14.46 -2.96 -7.48
C GLU A 61 -14.52 -2.70 -5.98
N ASN A 62 -13.93 -3.59 -5.18
CA ASN A 62 -13.81 -3.42 -3.74
C ASN A 62 -12.93 -2.21 -3.34
N MET A 63 -11.82 -2.00 -4.07
CA MET A 63 -10.93 -0.86 -3.82
C MET A 63 -11.56 0.47 -4.26
N ILE A 64 -12.29 0.51 -5.37
CA ILE A 64 -13.10 1.67 -5.78
C ILE A 64 -14.10 2.02 -4.66
N SER A 65 -14.83 1.01 -4.17
CA SER A 65 -15.77 1.19 -3.06
C SER A 65 -15.07 1.70 -1.79
N THR A 66 -13.88 1.19 -1.49
CA THR A 66 -13.06 1.61 -0.34
C THR A 66 -12.63 3.06 -0.47
N VAL A 67 -12.11 3.49 -1.63
CA VAL A 67 -11.70 4.89 -1.89
C VAL A 67 -12.89 5.84 -1.74
N ARG A 68 -14.04 5.49 -2.32
CA ARG A 68 -15.27 6.27 -2.17
C ARG A 68 -15.71 6.37 -0.70
N ASN A 69 -15.62 5.29 0.04
CA ASN A 69 -16.00 5.29 1.46
C ASN A 69 -15.03 6.13 2.31
N ILE A 70 -13.72 6.12 2.00
CA ILE A 70 -12.72 6.97 2.67
C ILE A 70 -13.04 8.45 2.43
N ALA A 71 -13.31 8.83 1.18
CA ALA A 71 -13.70 10.19 0.82
C ALA A 71 -14.98 10.65 1.54
N ARG A 72 -16.04 9.83 1.50
CA ARG A 72 -17.33 10.09 2.18
C ARG A 72 -17.20 10.15 3.70
N ALA A 73 -16.24 9.42 4.27
CA ALA A 73 -15.92 9.53 5.69
C ALA A 73 -15.20 10.85 6.03
N GLY A 74 -14.87 11.69 5.04
CA GLY A 74 -14.18 12.97 5.24
C GLY A 74 -12.68 12.84 5.50
N ILE A 75 -12.05 11.75 5.03
CA ILE A 75 -10.62 11.52 5.17
C ILE A 75 -9.95 11.84 3.82
N PRO A 76 -9.15 12.91 3.72
CA PRO A 76 -8.76 13.49 2.43
C PRO A 76 -7.58 12.80 1.73
N ILE A 77 -6.88 11.87 2.40
CA ILE A 77 -5.68 11.22 1.85
C ILE A 77 -5.77 9.72 2.04
N PHE A 78 -5.55 8.98 0.95
CA PHE A 78 -5.37 7.55 0.97
C PHE A 78 -3.99 7.16 0.45
N GLY A 79 -3.16 6.60 1.34
CA GLY A 79 -1.85 6.05 1.03
C GLY A 79 -1.90 4.54 0.85
N TYR A 80 -1.08 4.02 -0.04
CA TYR A 80 -0.93 2.58 -0.24
C TYR A 80 0.51 2.24 -0.66
N ASN A 81 0.85 0.98 -0.70
CA ASN A 81 2.13 0.49 -1.19
C ASN A 81 1.94 -0.47 -2.37
N TRP A 82 3.03 -0.74 -3.10
CA TRP A 82 3.03 -1.72 -4.20
C TRP A 82 4.03 -2.83 -3.91
N MET A 83 3.78 -3.53 -2.80
CA MET A 83 4.68 -4.53 -2.24
C MET A 83 3.93 -5.82 -1.86
N PRO A 84 3.55 -6.66 -2.85
CA PRO A 84 2.79 -7.89 -2.55
C PRO A 84 3.56 -8.87 -1.65
N SER A 85 4.90 -8.83 -1.66
CA SER A 85 5.74 -9.60 -0.73
C SER A 85 5.99 -8.91 0.61
N HIS A 86 5.23 -7.88 0.95
CA HIS A 86 5.30 -7.11 2.21
C HIS A 86 6.64 -6.43 2.49
N VAL A 87 6.73 -5.81 3.67
CA VAL A 87 7.97 -5.23 4.21
C VAL A 87 8.75 -6.33 4.92
N TRP A 88 10.02 -6.49 4.56
CA TRP A 88 10.88 -7.48 5.20
C TRP A 88 11.92 -6.86 6.11
N ARG A 89 12.19 -7.56 7.21
CA ARG A 89 13.24 -7.21 8.16
C ARG A 89 14.13 -8.43 8.38
N THR A 90 15.41 -8.16 8.59
CA THR A 90 16.37 -9.12 9.15
C THR A 90 16.44 -8.91 10.67
N PRO A 91 17.23 -9.71 11.42
CA PRO A 91 17.39 -9.46 12.84
C PRO A 91 17.76 -8.02 13.16
N PRO A 92 17.21 -7.41 14.23
CA PRO A 92 17.51 -6.04 14.60
C PRO A 92 18.99 -5.84 14.86
N LYS A 93 19.47 -4.63 14.57
CA LYS A 93 20.88 -4.25 14.81
C LYS A 93 20.98 -3.28 15.98
N SER A 94 22.03 -3.46 16.79
CA SER A 94 22.35 -2.49 17.82
C SER A 94 22.89 -1.20 17.18
N ILE A 95 22.39 -0.08 17.67
CA ILE A 95 22.77 1.27 17.27
C ILE A 95 23.32 2.04 18.46
N ARG A 96 23.49 3.37 18.32
CA ARG A 96 24.03 4.24 19.38
C ARG A 96 23.36 3.98 20.74
N GLY A 97 24.15 3.87 21.77
CA GLY A 97 23.70 3.66 23.15
C GLY A 97 23.16 2.25 23.43
N GLY A 98 23.37 1.29 22.54
CA GLY A 98 22.87 -0.08 22.70
C GLY A 98 21.40 -0.27 22.35
N ALA A 99 20.72 0.75 21.82
CA ALA A 99 19.35 0.63 21.35
C ALA A 99 19.26 -0.34 20.15
N LEU A 100 18.16 -1.09 20.08
CA LEU A 100 17.89 -1.97 18.94
C LEU A 100 17.01 -1.22 17.91
N ALA A 101 17.43 -1.25 16.66
CA ALA A 101 16.67 -0.74 15.52
C ALA A 101 16.28 -1.86 14.56
N THR A 102 15.12 -1.70 13.92
CA THR A 102 14.75 -2.56 12.78
C THR A 102 15.80 -2.43 11.69
N ALA A 103 16.14 -3.54 11.04
CA ALA A 103 17.17 -3.57 10.03
C ALA A 103 16.79 -4.47 8.85
N TYR A 104 17.41 -4.19 7.71
CA TYR A 104 17.45 -5.12 6.58
C TYR A 104 18.90 -5.28 6.13
N ASP A 105 19.34 -6.53 6.10
CA ASP A 105 20.65 -6.92 5.60
C ASP A 105 20.46 -7.70 4.30
N HIS A 106 20.92 -7.14 3.18
CA HIS A 106 20.69 -7.72 1.87
C HIS A 106 21.38 -9.09 1.71
N ALA A 107 22.54 -9.32 2.33
CA ALA A 107 23.23 -10.60 2.27
C ALA A 107 22.44 -11.74 2.96
N LEU A 108 21.59 -11.39 3.91
CA LEU A 108 20.65 -12.30 4.54
C LEU A 108 19.34 -12.38 3.75
N GLY A 109 18.74 -11.24 3.45
CA GLY A 109 17.42 -11.15 2.80
C GLY A 109 17.39 -11.72 1.39
N SER A 110 18.50 -11.64 0.63
CA SER A 110 18.60 -12.24 -0.70
C SER A 110 18.53 -13.77 -0.74
N LYS A 111 18.68 -14.41 0.42
CA LYS A 111 18.62 -15.88 0.57
C LYS A 111 17.21 -16.40 0.89
N TYR A 112 16.27 -15.51 1.12
CA TYR A 112 14.91 -15.93 1.42
C TYR A 112 14.22 -16.54 0.18
N PRO A 113 13.32 -17.53 0.39
CA PRO A 113 12.62 -18.19 -0.71
C PRO A 113 11.66 -17.24 -1.41
N LEU A 114 11.11 -17.70 -2.52
CA LEU A 114 10.00 -17.02 -3.18
C LEU A 114 8.81 -16.88 -2.22
N THR A 115 8.13 -15.74 -2.30
CA THR A 115 6.91 -15.47 -1.50
C THR A 115 5.64 -15.94 -2.22
N HIS A 116 5.76 -16.20 -3.51
CA HIS A 116 4.69 -16.64 -4.40
C HIS A 116 5.15 -17.85 -5.22
N ASP A 117 4.29 -18.38 -6.05
CA ASP A 117 4.51 -19.57 -6.87
C ASP A 117 5.58 -19.42 -7.94
N ARG A 118 5.95 -18.17 -8.30
CA ARG A 118 6.94 -17.85 -9.33
C ARG A 118 7.64 -16.53 -9.06
N GLU A 119 8.64 -16.24 -9.87
CA GLU A 119 9.20 -14.90 -10.01
C GLU A 119 8.35 -14.06 -10.98
N TYR A 120 8.31 -12.76 -10.73
CA TYR A 120 7.66 -11.76 -11.58
C TYR A 120 8.72 -10.87 -12.24
N SER A 121 8.45 -10.40 -13.45
CA SER A 121 9.33 -9.42 -14.10
C SER A 121 8.99 -7.98 -13.65
N GLU A 122 9.94 -7.07 -13.80
CA GLU A 122 9.71 -5.65 -13.49
C GLU A 122 8.67 -5.06 -14.45
N GLU A 123 8.64 -5.49 -15.71
CA GLU A 123 7.69 -5.09 -16.73
C GLU A 123 6.26 -5.53 -16.38
N GLU A 124 6.07 -6.76 -15.90
CA GLU A 124 4.76 -7.23 -15.42
C GLU A 124 4.26 -6.39 -14.26
N MET A 125 5.13 -6.11 -13.29
CA MET A 125 4.76 -5.29 -12.12
C MET A 125 4.40 -3.85 -12.52
N TRP A 126 5.11 -3.26 -13.49
CA TRP A 126 4.76 -1.95 -14.03
C TRP A 126 3.44 -1.97 -14.82
N ALA A 127 3.19 -3.00 -15.63
CA ALA A 127 1.94 -3.13 -16.38
C ALA A 127 0.72 -3.27 -15.44
N ASN A 128 0.87 -4.03 -14.36
CA ASN A 128 -0.17 -4.18 -13.34
C ASN A 128 -0.43 -2.86 -12.58
N LEU A 129 0.63 -2.12 -12.26
CA LEU A 129 0.53 -0.80 -11.63
C LEU A 129 -0.14 0.21 -12.57
N GLU A 130 0.25 0.26 -13.84
CA GLU A 130 -0.34 1.15 -14.83
C GLU A 130 -1.83 0.89 -14.99
N TYR A 131 -2.23 -0.39 -15.06
CA TYR A 131 -3.62 -0.78 -15.09
C TYR A 131 -4.39 -0.27 -13.86
N TRP A 132 -3.83 -0.43 -12.67
CA TRP A 132 -4.40 0.09 -11.44
C TRP A 132 -4.54 1.61 -11.43
N ILE A 133 -3.47 2.34 -11.77
CA ILE A 133 -3.44 3.81 -11.76
C ILE A 133 -4.51 4.38 -12.70
N LYS A 134 -4.63 3.85 -13.92
CA LYS A 134 -5.62 4.31 -14.90
C LYS A 134 -7.07 4.12 -14.45
N ILE A 135 -7.33 3.22 -13.52
CA ILE A 135 -8.67 2.99 -12.97
C ILE A 135 -8.90 3.84 -11.72
N ILE A 136 -7.94 3.85 -10.79
CA ILE A 136 -8.20 4.43 -9.47
C ILE A 136 -8.04 5.94 -9.43
N THR A 137 -7.16 6.51 -10.27
CA THR A 137 -6.90 7.96 -10.26
C THR A 137 -8.14 8.77 -10.65
N PRO A 138 -8.87 8.45 -11.74
CA PRO A 138 -10.13 9.16 -12.05
C PRO A 138 -11.15 9.10 -10.91
N ILE A 139 -11.25 7.96 -10.23
CA ILE A 139 -12.15 7.81 -9.07
C ILE A 139 -11.71 8.70 -7.91
N ALA A 140 -10.41 8.75 -7.65
CA ALA A 140 -9.87 9.62 -6.60
C ALA A 140 -10.09 11.10 -6.90
N GLU A 141 -9.96 11.52 -8.15
CA GLU A 141 -10.26 12.88 -8.61
C GLU A 141 -11.74 13.22 -8.46
N GLU A 142 -12.65 12.33 -8.90
CA GLU A 142 -14.10 12.49 -8.74
C GLU A 142 -14.50 12.68 -7.28
N GLU A 143 -13.91 11.92 -6.38
CA GLU A 143 -14.21 11.95 -4.94
C GLU A 143 -13.38 13.01 -4.17
N GLY A 144 -12.47 13.72 -4.82
CA GLY A 144 -11.63 14.75 -4.21
C GLY A 144 -10.62 14.23 -3.19
N ILE A 145 -10.20 12.96 -3.31
CA ILE A 145 -9.23 12.31 -2.43
C ILE A 145 -7.83 12.30 -3.07
N ARG A 146 -6.81 12.55 -2.28
CA ARG A 146 -5.42 12.45 -2.74
C ARG A 146 -4.87 11.06 -2.53
N LEU A 147 -4.30 10.48 -3.58
CA LEU A 147 -3.58 9.22 -3.50
C LEU A 147 -2.11 9.46 -3.17
N GLY A 148 -1.53 8.57 -2.38
CA GLY A 148 -0.10 8.53 -2.08
C GLY A 148 0.43 7.11 -2.20
N ILE A 149 1.66 6.95 -2.70
CA ILE A 149 2.29 5.64 -2.78
C ILE A 149 3.59 5.61 -1.98
N HIS A 150 3.70 4.60 -1.11
CA HIS A 150 4.85 4.42 -0.24
C HIS A 150 6.08 3.93 -1.02
N PRO A 151 7.29 4.44 -0.73
CA PRO A 151 8.53 3.86 -1.24
C PRO A 151 8.65 2.37 -0.93
N SER A 152 9.37 1.65 -1.79
CA SER A 152 9.65 0.23 -1.52
C SER A 152 10.55 0.08 -0.28
N ASP A 153 10.13 -0.80 0.62
CA ASP A 153 10.85 -1.12 1.85
C ASP A 153 11.02 -2.64 2.00
N PRO A 154 12.24 -3.14 1.93
CA PRO A 154 13.50 -2.45 1.63
C PRO A 154 13.60 -2.02 0.15
N PRO A 155 14.41 -0.98 -0.18
CA PRO A 155 14.54 -0.45 -1.54
C PRO A 155 15.55 -1.28 -2.37
N VAL A 156 15.33 -2.58 -2.48
CA VAL A 156 16.15 -3.53 -3.25
C VAL A 156 15.50 -3.83 -4.60
N PRO A 157 16.26 -4.31 -5.60
CA PRO A 157 15.69 -4.60 -6.92
C PRO A 157 14.58 -5.65 -6.88
N ILE A 158 14.81 -6.73 -6.15
CA ILE A 158 13.88 -7.86 -6.04
C ILE A 158 13.87 -8.40 -4.60
N LEU A 159 12.73 -8.88 -4.14
CA LEU A 159 12.59 -9.51 -2.83
C LEU A 159 11.58 -10.64 -2.90
N GLY A 160 12.02 -11.87 -2.59
CA GLY A 160 11.15 -13.05 -2.64
C GLY A 160 10.52 -13.30 -4.01
N GLY A 161 11.26 -13.01 -5.10
CA GLY A 161 10.79 -13.14 -6.47
C GLY A 161 9.93 -11.98 -7.00
N ILE A 162 9.73 -10.92 -6.19
CA ILE A 162 8.91 -9.76 -6.56
C ILE A 162 9.80 -8.52 -6.74
N PRO A 163 9.76 -7.86 -7.91
CA PRO A 163 10.42 -6.57 -8.14
C PRO A 163 9.87 -5.47 -7.24
N ARG A 164 10.77 -4.65 -6.71
CA ARG A 164 10.47 -3.47 -5.89
C ARG A 164 10.53 -2.22 -6.75
N LEU A 165 9.38 -1.70 -7.20
CA LEU A 165 9.33 -0.63 -8.19
C LEU A 165 9.83 0.71 -7.64
N PHE A 166 9.33 1.13 -6.46
CA PHE A 166 9.55 2.47 -5.92
C PHE A 166 10.83 2.59 -5.09
N ARG A 167 11.98 2.32 -5.73
CA ARG A 167 13.33 2.37 -5.12
C ARG A 167 14.19 3.53 -5.61
N SER A 168 13.67 4.38 -6.51
CA SER A 168 14.41 5.49 -7.10
C SER A 168 13.52 6.64 -7.54
N PHE A 169 14.08 7.84 -7.71
CA PHE A 169 13.36 8.98 -8.28
C PHE A 169 12.84 8.72 -9.69
N ALA A 170 13.57 7.96 -10.51
CA ALA A 170 13.15 7.59 -11.86
C ALA A 170 11.84 6.79 -11.84
N ALA A 171 11.64 5.92 -10.84
CA ALA A 171 10.39 5.17 -10.69
C ALA A 171 9.20 6.10 -10.39
N TYR A 172 9.38 7.09 -9.52
CA TYR A 172 8.32 8.07 -9.25
C TYR A 172 8.04 8.98 -10.45
N LYS A 173 9.08 9.37 -11.20
CA LYS A 173 8.88 10.10 -12.45
C LYS A 173 8.05 9.29 -13.44
N ARG A 174 8.40 8.02 -13.65
CA ARG A 174 7.61 7.10 -14.49
C ARG A 174 6.16 6.99 -14.01
N LEU A 175 5.92 6.89 -12.69
CA LEU A 175 4.56 6.85 -12.14
C LEU A 175 3.73 8.07 -12.53
N ILE A 176 4.33 9.29 -12.39
CA ILE A 176 3.64 10.55 -12.72
C ILE A 176 3.34 10.65 -14.23
N GLU A 177 4.15 10.02 -15.08
CA GLU A 177 3.98 10.01 -16.53
C GLU A 177 2.90 9.01 -17.01
N ILE A 178 2.38 8.14 -16.13
CA ILE A 178 1.31 7.17 -16.46
C ILE A 178 -0.05 7.86 -16.57
N TYR A 179 -0.27 8.95 -15.83
CA TYR A 179 -1.57 9.63 -15.75
C TYR A 179 -1.44 11.16 -15.89
#